data_8e4490f4cc1a436f8f9e8fd227f4dc55
#
_entry.id   8e4490f4cc1a436f8f9e8fd227f4dc55
#
_cell.length_a   1.000
_cell.length_b   1.000
_cell.length_c   1.000
_cell.angle_alpha   90.00
_cell.angle_beta   90.00
_cell.angle_gamma   90.00
#
_symmetry.space_group_name_H-M   'P 1'
#
loop_
_entity.id
_entity.type
_entity.pdbx_description
1 polymer ?
#
loop_
_entity_poly.entity_id
_entity_poly.type
_entity_poly.pdbx_seq_one_letter_code
_entity_poly.pdbx_strand_id
1 'polypeptide(L)'
;HCISSAASDVYKRQYSGLSWFEGKKIATSYPNILRKFMKENGVEADIHVITGSVEIAPGIGLADGIFDIVSSGSTLVSNNLQEVAVVMKSEALLIANRNMDDAKKAILDELLFRIEAVKSAEDKKYVLMNVPSDKVKDVVSVLPGAKSPTVMPLAQEGWSSVHTVIDESRFWEIISKLKELGAQGILVVPVEKMIL
;
A
#
# COMPACT_ATOMS: atom_id res chain seq x y z
N HIS A 1 9.06 -2.13 -1.55
CA HIS A 1 9.40 -1.30 -0.38
C HIS A 1 10.41 -0.24 -0.77
N CYS A 2 10.14 1.01 -0.42
CA CYS A 2 11.08 2.11 -0.63
C CYS A 2 11.96 2.24 0.62
N ILE A 3 13.26 2.39 0.45
CA ILE A 3 14.13 2.90 1.48
C ILE A 3 14.21 4.40 1.26
N SER A 4 13.78 5.19 2.24
CA SER A 4 13.73 6.64 2.16
C SER A 4 14.49 7.28 3.31
N SER A 5 14.98 8.48 3.12
CA SER A 5 15.45 9.30 4.21
C SER A 5 14.32 10.26 4.63
N ALA A 6 14.20 10.51 5.92
CA ALA A 6 13.19 11.39 6.47
C ALA A 6 13.84 12.43 7.38
N ALA A 7 13.32 13.66 7.35
CA ALA A 7 13.76 14.75 8.21
C ALA A 7 12.64 15.17 9.16
N SER A 8 12.99 15.64 10.36
CA SER A 8 11.99 16.12 11.33
C SER A 8 11.27 17.38 10.84
N ASP A 9 10.10 17.69 11.40
CA ASP A 9 9.28 18.86 11.05
C ASP A 9 10.04 20.18 11.11
N VAL A 10 10.99 20.33 12.03
CA VAL A 10 11.83 21.50 12.18
C VAL A 10 12.66 21.76 10.93
N TYR A 11 13.06 20.68 10.24
CA TYR A 11 13.93 20.74 9.06
C TYR A 11 13.19 20.61 7.72
N LYS A 12 11.90 20.26 7.73
CA LYS A 12 11.08 20.13 6.49
C LYS A 12 11.10 21.40 5.63
N ARG A 13 11.16 22.58 6.25
CA ARG A 13 11.22 23.87 5.55
C ARG A 13 12.60 24.21 4.98
N GLN A 14 13.63 23.46 5.38
CA GLN A 14 15.03 23.75 5.02
C GLN A 14 15.61 22.73 4.02
N TYR A 15 14.92 21.63 3.78
CA TYR A 15 15.41 20.63 2.84
C TYR A 15 15.43 21.19 1.40
N SER A 16 16.62 21.29 0.84
CA SER A 16 16.87 21.84 -0.50
C SER A 16 17.48 20.82 -1.48
N GLY A 17 17.45 19.52 -1.12
CA GLY A 17 18.06 18.44 -1.89
C GLY A 17 19.11 17.68 -1.06
N LEU A 18 19.76 16.69 -1.68
CA LEU A 18 20.69 15.79 -0.96
C LEU A 18 21.87 16.52 -0.28
N SER A 19 22.32 17.63 -0.85
CA SER A 19 23.37 18.46 -0.25
C SER A 19 23.02 19.01 1.14
N TRP A 20 21.70 19.06 1.49
CA TRP A 20 21.29 19.44 2.83
C TRP A 20 21.83 18.51 3.92
N PHE A 21 22.12 17.25 3.57
CA PHE A 21 22.67 16.26 4.49
C PHE A 21 24.19 16.39 4.72
N GLU A 22 24.88 17.33 4.06
CA GLU A 22 26.31 17.53 4.25
C GLU A 22 26.62 17.84 5.72
N GLY A 23 27.49 17.02 6.34
CA GLY A 23 27.83 17.11 7.75
C GLY A 23 26.71 16.81 8.76
N LYS A 24 25.52 16.40 8.30
CA LYS A 24 24.38 16.08 9.17
C LYS A 24 24.48 14.66 9.72
N LYS A 25 23.86 14.46 10.89
CA LYS A 25 23.73 13.15 11.52
C LYS A 25 22.55 12.39 10.96
N ILE A 26 22.80 11.20 10.41
CA ILE A 26 21.75 10.33 9.87
C ILE A 26 21.75 9.01 10.62
N ALA A 27 20.65 8.69 11.29
CA ALA A 27 20.48 7.41 11.98
C ALA A 27 19.96 6.34 11.02
N THR A 28 20.52 5.12 11.09
CA THR A 28 20.12 4.01 10.23
C THR A 28 20.50 2.64 10.78
N SER A 29 19.71 1.62 10.43
CA SER A 29 20.06 0.20 10.55
C SER A 29 20.81 -0.33 9.31
N TYR A 30 20.93 0.47 8.25
CA TYR A 30 21.51 0.07 6.96
C TYR A 30 22.71 0.94 6.53
N PRO A 31 23.77 1.04 7.34
CA PRO A 31 24.85 2.02 7.13
C PRO A 31 25.61 1.83 5.81
N ASN A 32 25.75 0.60 5.33
CA ASN A 32 26.51 0.33 4.11
C ASN A 32 25.78 0.82 2.85
N ILE A 33 24.46 0.68 2.82
CA ILE A 33 23.62 1.17 1.71
C ILE A 33 23.68 2.70 1.71
N LEU A 34 23.49 3.33 2.87
CA LEU A 34 23.51 4.78 2.99
C LEU A 34 24.88 5.37 2.61
N ARG A 35 26.00 4.80 3.11
CA ARG A 35 27.34 5.25 2.74
C ARG A 35 27.60 5.21 1.25
N LYS A 36 27.19 4.12 0.59
CA LYS A 36 27.32 3.98 -0.85
C LYS A 36 26.53 5.07 -1.58
N PHE A 37 25.26 5.27 -1.22
CA PHE A 37 24.39 6.27 -1.83
C PHE A 37 24.94 7.69 -1.64
N MET A 38 25.37 8.04 -0.43
CA MET A 38 25.93 9.38 -0.14
C MET A 38 27.19 9.63 -0.93
N LYS A 39 28.09 8.65 -1.00
CA LYS A 39 29.34 8.72 -1.79
C LYS A 39 29.05 8.92 -3.29
N GLU A 40 28.09 8.18 -3.84
CA GLU A 40 27.69 8.29 -5.26
C GLU A 40 27.10 9.67 -5.59
N ASN A 41 26.53 10.36 -4.60
CA ASN A 41 25.96 11.70 -4.74
C ASN A 41 26.88 12.83 -4.25
N GLY A 42 28.13 12.51 -3.85
CA GLY A 42 29.10 13.51 -3.43
C GLY A 42 28.75 14.22 -2.12
N VAL A 43 28.05 13.56 -1.21
CA VAL A 43 27.63 14.09 0.10
C VAL A 43 28.34 13.33 1.21
N GLU A 44 28.93 14.05 2.17
CA GLU A 44 29.51 13.47 3.39
C GLU A 44 28.57 13.73 4.58
N ALA A 45 28.00 12.65 5.14
CA ALA A 45 27.12 12.70 6.29
C ALA A 45 27.69 11.87 7.45
N ASP A 46 27.39 12.28 8.68
CA ASP A 46 27.75 11.52 9.89
C ASP A 46 26.71 10.41 10.12
N ILE A 47 27.12 9.16 9.88
CA ILE A 47 26.22 8.01 9.89
C ILE A 47 26.25 7.30 11.23
N HIS A 48 25.13 7.41 11.96
CA HIS A 48 24.92 6.78 13.25
C HIS A 48 24.15 5.46 13.10
N VAL A 49 24.80 4.35 13.48
CA VAL A 49 24.18 3.03 13.40
C VAL A 49 23.31 2.77 14.62
N ILE A 50 22.02 2.56 14.39
CA ILE A 50 21.03 2.24 15.42
C ILE A 50 20.32 0.94 15.01
N THR A 51 20.10 0.03 15.95
CA THR A 51 19.35 -1.20 15.74
C THR A 51 17.92 -1.06 16.30
N GLY A 52 16.94 -0.88 15.41
CA GLY A 52 15.54 -0.69 15.76
C GLY A 52 15.19 0.74 16.20
N SER A 53 13.92 1.08 16.08
CA SER A 53 13.34 2.39 16.49
C SER A 53 14.09 3.61 15.94
N VAL A 54 14.57 3.50 14.71
CA VAL A 54 15.36 4.55 14.04
C VAL A 54 14.56 5.84 13.89
N GLU A 55 13.25 5.72 13.71
CA GLU A 55 12.28 6.82 13.53
C GLU A 55 12.21 7.77 14.73
N ILE A 56 12.62 7.33 15.92
CA ILE A 56 12.59 8.16 17.15
C ILE A 56 13.81 9.10 17.19
N ALA A 57 14.92 8.74 16.55
CA ALA A 57 16.20 9.44 16.69
C ALA A 57 16.14 10.96 16.45
N PRO A 58 15.43 11.49 15.44
CA PRO A 58 15.30 12.93 15.25
C PRO A 58 14.49 13.62 16.36
N GLY A 59 13.43 12.96 16.84
CA GLY A 59 12.56 13.50 17.88
C GLY A 59 13.26 13.73 19.22
N ILE A 60 14.28 12.93 19.52
CA ILE A 60 15.09 13.02 20.74
C ILE A 60 16.45 13.73 20.52
N GLY A 61 16.66 14.28 19.34
CA GLY A 61 17.88 15.05 19.02
C GLY A 61 19.14 14.22 18.77
N LEU A 62 19.02 12.91 18.54
CA LEU A 62 20.18 12.04 18.22
C LEU A 62 20.63 12.15 16.77
N ALA A 63 19.74 12.51 15.86
CA ALA A 63 20.03 12.65 14.45
C ALA A 63 19.20 13.78 13.82
N ASP A 64 19.69 14.33 12.71
CA ASP A 64 18.98 15.33 11.90
C ASP A 64 18.01 14.66 10.90
N GLY A 65 18.31 13.41 10.53
CA GLY A 65 17.50 12.60 9.62
C GLY A 65 17.67 11.11 9.87
N ILE A 66 16.86 10.32 9.18
CA ILE A 66 16.94 8.86 9.23
C ILE A 66 17.02 8.28 7.82
N PHE A 67 17.57 7.07 7.74
CA PHE A 67 17.50 6.22 6.56
C PHE A 67 16.99 4.85 6.98
N ASP A 68 15.79 4.50 6.54
CA ASP A 68 15.13 3.26 6.92
C ASP A 68 14.19 2.75 5.82
N ILE A 69 13.62 1.55 6.01
CA ILE A 69 12.64 0.95 5.13
C ILE A 69 11.27 1.60 5.39
N VAL A 70 10.69 2.14 4.34
CA VAL A 70 9.34 2.72 4.38
C VAL A 70 8.38 1.87 3.55
N SER A 71 7.28 1.45 4.15
CA SER A 71 6.19 0.72 3.49
C SER A 71 5.03 1.68 3.19
N SER A 72 4.16 1.94 4.17
CA SER A 72 3.02 2.85 4.04
C SER A 72 3.32 4.30 4.43
N GLY A 73 4.46 4.54 5.07
CA GLY A 73 4.81 5.86 5.61
C GLY A 73 4.09 6.26 6.91
N SER A 74 3.19 5.43 7.44
CA SER A 74 2.43 5.74 8.65
C SER A 74 3.35 6.00 9.87
N THR A 75 4.40 5.21 10.03
CA THR A 75 5.40 5.39 11.09
C THR A 75 6.15 6.72 10.98
N LEU A 76 6.45 7.17 9.74
CA LEU A 76 7.07 8.47 9.52
C LEU A 76 6.15 9.60 9.98
N VAL A 77 4.88 9.56 9.55
CA VAL A 77 3.87 10.58 9.91
C VAL A 77 3.68 10.63 11.43
N SER A 78 3.58 9.48 12.11
CA SER A 78 3.43 9.40 13.56
C SER A 78 4.62 9.99 14.35
N ASN A 79 5.81 10.03 13.73
CA ASN A 79 7.02 10.61 14.31
C ASN A 79 7.36 11.98 13.74
N ASN A 80 6.41 12.65 13.06
CA ASN A 80 6.60 13.96 12.41
C ASN A 80 7.75 13.96 11.40
N LEU A 81 7.94 12.86 10.69
CA LEU A 81 8.94 12.72 9.63
C LEU A 81 8.28 12.79 8.25
N GLN A 82 9.06 13.17 7.26
CA GLN A 82 8.64 13.18 5.86
C GLN A 82 9.68 12.48 5.00
N GLU A 83 9.21 11.69 4.03
CA GLU A 83 10.07 11.17 2.98
C GLU A 83 10.60 12.31 2.11
N VAL A 84 11.93 12.39 1.96
CA VAL A 84 12.61 13.45 1.19
C VAL A 84 13.42 12.90 0.03
N ALA A 85 13.85 11.63 0.10
CA ALA A 85 14.55 10.96 -0.99
C ALA A 85 14.33 9.44 -0.95
N VAL A 86 14.21 8.83 -2.11
CA VAL A 86 14.18 7.37 -2.28
C VAL A 86 15.56 6.90 -2.71
N VAL A 87 16.23 6.14 -1.85
CA VAL A 87 17.57 5.60 -2.12
C VAL A 87 17.52 4.38 -3.01
N MET A 88 16.61 3.45 -2.73
CA MET A 88 16.36 2.27 -3.54
C MET A 88 14.96 1.72 -3.30
N LYS A 89 14.43 1.03 -4.28
CA LYS A 89 13.21 0.23 -4.14
C LYS A 89 13.58 -1.23 -3.91
N SER A 90 12.87 -1.88 -3.00
CA SER A 90 13.03 -3.31 -2.73
C SER A 90 11.68 -3.98 -2.60
N GLU A 91 11.64 -5.27 -2.84
CA GLU A 91 10.44 -6.10 -2.66
C GLU A 91 10.81 -7.38 -1.91
N ALA A 92 9.86 -7.93 -1.19
CA ALA A 92 10.03 -9.20 -0.53
C ALA A 92 9.88 -10.34 -1.55
N LEU A 93 10.86 -11.25 -1.58
CA LEU A 93 10.84 -12.43 -2.45
C LEU A 93 10.79 -13.70 -1.60
N LEU A 94 9.93 -14.63 -1.99
CA LEU A 94 9.98 -15.99 -1.46
C LEU A 94 11.04 -16.77 -2.23
N ILE A 95 12.00 -17.31 -1.51
CA ILE A 95 13.05 -18.17 -2.09
C ILE A 95 12.86 -19.61 -1.66
N ALA A 96 13.12 -20.54 -2.58
CA ALA A 96 13.03 -21.97 -2.33
C ALA A 96 14.25 -22.71 -2.91
N ASN A 97 14.57 -23.87 -2.35
CA ASN A 97 15.62 -24.73 -2.89
C ASN A 97 15.17 -25.29 -4.25
N ARG A 98 16.04 -25.23 -5.24
CA ARG A 98 15.77 -25.77 -6.60
C ARG A 98 15.61 -27.30 -6.62
N ASN A 99 16.29 -27.97 -5.69
CA ASN A 99 16.32 -29.46 -5.60
C ASN A 99 15.40 -29.93 -4.47
N MET A 100 14.10 -29.63 -4.57
CA MET A 100 13.09 -30.15 -3.64
C MET A 100 12.50 -31.47 -4.14
N ASP A 101 12.19 -32.37 -3.21
CA ASP A 101 11.36 -33.54 -3.48
C ASP A 101 9.89 -33.13 -3.79
N ASP A 102 9.14 -34.04 -4.40
CA ASP A 102 7.76 -33.75 -4.82
C ASP A 102 6.84 -33.40 -3.63
N ALA A 103 7.06 -34.00 -2.47
CA ALA A 103 6.26 -33.71 -1.28
C ALA A 103 6.45 -32.26 -0.80
N LYS A 104 7.71 -31.78 -0.76
CA LYS A 104 8.00 -30.39 -0.39
C LYS A 104 7.52 -29.40 -1.45
N LYS A 105 7.62 -29.79 -2.74
CA LYS A 105 7.11 -28.98 -3.83
C LYS A 105 5.60 -28.79 -3.73
N ALA A 106 4.83 -29.86 -3.44
CA ALA A 106 3.39 -29.77 -3.24
C ALA A 106 3.02 -28.83 -2.07
N ILE A 107 3.78 -28.86 -0.97
CA ILE A 107 3.58 -27.93 0.17
C ILE A 107 3.86 -26.48 -0.25
N LEU A 108 4.92 -26.25 -1.03
CA LEU A 108 5.26 -24.91 -1.53
C LEU A 108 4.17 -24.39 -2.49
N ASP A 109 3.68 -25.23 -3.40
CA ASP A 109 2.64 -24.86 -4.34
C ASP A 109 1.34 -24.48 -3.60
N GLU A 110 0.98 -25.22 -2.54
CA GLU A 110 -0.15 -24.88 -1.70
C GLU A 110 0.06 -23.55 -0.94
N LEU A 111 1.26 -23.31 -0.43
CA LEU A 111 1.60 -22.04 0.22
C LEU A 111 1.50 -20.87 -0.75
N LEU A 112 2.05 -21.01 -1.94
CA LEU A 112 1.97 -19.99 -3.00
C LEU A 112 0.53 -19.69 -3.39
N PHE A 113 -0.29 -20.72 -3.59
CA PHE A 113 -1.71 -20.57 -3.86
C PHE A 113 -2.43 -19.73 -2.78
N ARG A 114 -2.14 -20.01 -1.51
CA ARG A 114 -2.73 -19.23 -0.39
C ARG A 114 -2.26 -17.79 -0.37
N ILE A 115 -0.97 -17.54 -0.62
CA ILE A 115 -0.40 -16.19 -0.70
C ILE A 115 -1.05 -15.43 -1.86
N GLU A 116 -1.17 -16.05 -3.02
CA GLU A 116 -1.81 -15.45 -4.20
C GLU A 116 -3.28 -15.12 -3.95
N ALA A 117 -4.01 -16.00 -3.27
CA ALA A 117 -5.41 -15.75 -2.91
C ALA A 117 -5.59 -14.53 -2.00
N VAL A 118 -4.67 -14.31 -1.06
CA VAL A 118 -4.66 -13.11 -0.19
C VAL A 118 -4.27 -11.87 -1.00
N LYS A 119 -3.19 -11.95 -1.80
CA LYS A 119 -2.74 -10.82 -2.64
C LYS A 119 -3.77 -10.40 -3.68
N SER A 120 -4.50 -11.36 -4.26
CA SER A 120 -5.57 -11.08 -5.23
C SER A 120 -6.77 -10.38 -4.60
N ALA A 121 -6.94 -10.50 -3.27
CA ALA A 121 -7.97 -9.82 -2.50
C ALA A 121 -7.54 -8.44 -1.98
N GLU A 122 -6.24 -8.12 -2.03
CA GLU A 122 -5.71 -6.83 -1.58
C GLU A 122 -6.42 -5.69 -2.32
N ASP A 123 -6.89 -4.69 -1.57
CA ASP A 123 -7.67 -3.56 -2.08
C ASP A 123 -9.01 -3.91 -2.75
N LYS A 124 -9.45 -5.16 -2.74
CA LYS A 124 -10.75 -5.55 -3.27
C LYS A 124 -11.86 -5.39 -2.23
N LYS A 125 -12.97 -4.87 -2.69
CA LYS A 125 -14.21 -4.74 -1.91
C LYS A 125 -15.33 -5.45 -2.62
N TYR A 126 -16.10 -6.22 -1.86
CA TYR A 126 -17.38 -6.73 -2.31
C TYR A 126 -18.44 -5.67 -2.03
N VAL A 127 -19.00 -5.12 -3.09
CA VAL A 127 -19.99 -4.06 -3.02
C VAL A 127 -21.35 -4.65 -3.39
N LEU A 128 -22.34 -4.43 -2.55
CA LEU A 128 -23.73 -4.73 -2.84
C LEU A 128 -24.58 -3.48 -2.64
N MET A 129 -25.60 -3.33 -3.47
CA MET A 129 -26.46 -2.17 -3.47
C MET A 129 -27.85 -2.50 -3.99
N ASN A 130 -28.84 -1.78 -3.53
CA ASN A 130 -30.21 -1.85 -4.06
C ASN A 130 -30.37 -0.77 -5.14
N VAL A 131 -30.92 -1.14 -6.28
CA VAL A 131 -31.05 -0.28 -7.47
C VAL A 131 -32.45 -0.42 -8.04
N PRO A 132 -33.11 0.67 -8.51
CA PRO A 132 -34.34 0.56 -9.31
C PRO A 132 -34.08 -0.34 -10.53
N SER A 133 -34.96 -1.30 -10.78
CA SER A 133 -34.77 -2.33 -11.80
C SER A 133 -34.60 -1.78 -13.22
N ASP A 134 -35.24 -0.62 -13.50
CA ASP A 134 -35.07 0.10 -14.76
C ASP A 134 -33.71 0.77 -14.93
N LYS A 135 -32.97 0.99 -13.83
CA LYS A 135 -31.63 1.59 -13.77
C LYS A 135 -30.49 0.59 -13.71
N VAL A 136 -30.76 -0.70 -13.60
CA VAL A 136 -29.74 -1.75 -13.48
C VAL A 136 -28.72 -1.68 -14.62
N LYS A 137 -29.16 -1.48 -15.87
CA LYS A 137 -28.23 -1.38 -17.01
C LYS A 137 -27.29 -0.20 -16.90
N ASP A 138 -27.80 0.95 -16.48
CA ASP A 138 -27.01 2.17 -16.31
C ASP A 138 -25.99 1.99 -15.19
N VAL A 139 -26.39 1.42 -14.05
CA VAL A 139 -25.51 1.10 -12.93
C VAL A 139 -24.42 0.11 -13.35
N VAL A 140 -24.77 -0.97 -14.04
CA VAL A 140 -23.80 -1.98 -14.52
C VAL A 140 -22.78 -1.36 -15.47
N SER A 141 -23.19 -0.38 -16.30
CA SER A 141 -22.27 0.30 -17.23
C SER A 141 -21.21 1.16 -16.53
N VAL A 142 -21.47 1.59 -15.31
CA VAL A 142 -20.55 2.41 -14.49
C VAL A 142 -19.63 1.56 -13.63
N LEU A 143 -20.03 0.32 -13.34
CA LEU A 143 -19.28 -0.57 -12.45
C LEU A 143 -18.08 -1.19 -13.18
N PRO A 144 -16.83 -0.90 -12.76
CA PRO A 144 -15.62 -1.54 -13.30
C PRO A 144 -15.45 -2.89 -12.62
N GLY A 145 -16.31 -3.85 -12.85
CA GLY A 145 -16.27 -5.12 -12.14
C GLY A 145 -15.62 -6.26 -12.93
N ALA A 146 -15.24 -7.31 -12.21
CA ALA A 146 -14.80 -8.58 -12.80
C ALA A 146 -15.97 -9.20 -13.59
N LYS A 147 -15.72 -9.58 -14.83
CA LYS A 147 -16.63 -10.20 -15.81
C LYS A 147 -18.04 -9.62 -15.88
N SER A 148 -18.87 -9.71 -14.82
CA SER A 148 -20.23 -9.20 -14.78
C SER A 148 -20.74 -9.12 -13.33
N PRO A 149 -21.45 -8.05 -12.94
CA PRO A 149 -22.15 -7.99 -11.67
C PRO A 149 -23.23 -9.07 -11.58
N THR A 150 -23.48 -9.53 -10.35
CA THR A 150 -24.66 -10.37 -10.06
C THR A 150 -25.85 -9.46 -9.83
N VAL A 151 -26.99 -9.75 -10.49
CA VAL A 151 -28.23 -9.01 -10.32
C VAL A 151 -29.32 -9.95 -9.84
N MET A 152 -29.97 -9.59 -8.73
CA MET A 152 -31.07 -10.38 -8.14
C MET A 152 -32.29 -9.48 -7.90
N PRO A 153 -33.51 -9.94 -8.19
CA PRO A 153 -34.70 -9.19 -7.84
C PRO A 153 -34.85 -9.11 -6.31
N LEU A 154 -35.32 -7.98 -5.80
CA LEU A 154 -35.71 -7.83 -4.40
C LEU A 154 -37.16 -8.25 -4.20
N ALA A 155 -37.56 -8.50 -2.94
CA ALA A 155 -38.95 -8.74 -2.57
C ALA A 155 -39.82 -7.54 -2.86
N GLN A 156 -39.29 -6.33 -2.83
CA GLN A 156 -39.94 -5.12 -3.26
C GLN A 156 -39.95 -5.06 -4.79
N GLU A 157 -41.14 -5.05 -5.38
CA GLU A 157 -41.29 -4.93 -6.83
C GLU A 157 -40.66 -3.63 -7.36
N GLY A 158 -40.03 -3.72 -8.54
CA GLY A 158 -39.34 -2.61 -9.18
C GLY A 158 -37.92 -2.36 -8.64
N TRP A 159 -37.42 -3.21 -7.74
CA TRP A 159 -36.07 -3.11 -7.19
C TRP A 159 -35.25 -4.37 -7.39
N SER A 160 -33.95 -4.18 -7.60
CA SER A 160 -32.96 -5.25 -7.76
C SER A 160 -31.74 -5.00 -6.86
N SER A 161 -31.13 -6.09 -6.38
CA SER A 161 -29.84 -6.04 -5.72
C SER A 161 -28.75 -6.30 -6.75
N VAL A 162 -27.74 -5.44 -6.77
CA VAL A 162 -26.56 -5.55 -7.65
C VAL A 162 -25.32 -5.78 -6.79
N HIS A 163 -24.58 -6.84 -7.11
CA HIS A 163 -23.38 -7.24 -6.35
C HIS A 163 -22.18 -7.30 -7.29
N THR A 164 -21.04 -6.79 -6.83
CA THR A 164 -19.80 -6.80 -7.62
C THR A 164 -18.57 -6.76 -6.71
N VAL A 165 -17.42 -7.13 -7.27
CA VAL A 165 -16.10 -6.91 -6.63
C VAL A 165 -15.36 -5.84 -7.40
N ILE A 166 -14.90 -4.81 -6.70
CA ILE A 166 -14.16 -3.68 -7.28
C ILE A 166 -12.97 -3.29 -6.41
N ASP A 167 -12.05 -2.51 -6.97
CA ASP A 167 -10.97 -1.89 -6.21
C ASP A 167 -11.53 -0.75 -5.34
N GLU A 168 -11.01 -0.59 -4.13
CA GLU A 168 -11.45 0.45 -3.19
C GLU A 168 -11.29 1.86 -3.78
N SER A 169 -10.19 2.12 -4.47
CA SER A 169 -9.97 3.40 -5.16
C SER A 169 -11.07 3.71 -6.17
N ARG A 170 -11.44 2.71 -6.98
CA ARG A 170 -12.51 2.83 -7.98
C ARG A 170 -13.87 3.06 -7.37
N PHE A 171 -14.15 2.46 -6.20
CA PHE A 171 -15.39 2.68 -5.48
C PHE A 171 -15.62 4.18 -5.19
N TRP A 172 -14.59 4.87 -4.68
CA TRP A 172 -14.69 6.29 -4.36
C TRP A 172 -14.87 7.18 -5.59
N GLU A 173 -14.35 6.78 -6.74
CA GLU A 173 -14.55 7.50 -8.01
C GLU A 173 -16.00 7.44 -8.52
N ILE A 174 -16.71 6.33 -8.29
CA ILE A 174 -18.01 6.06 -8.90
C ILE A 174 -19.20 6.23 -7.95
N ILE A 175 -18.97 6.32 -6.62
CA ILE A 175 -20.04 6.33 -5.61
C ILE A 175 -21.08 7.44 -5.83
N SER A 176 -20.63 8.63 -6.21
CA SER A 176 -21.54 9.76 -6.48
C SER A 176 -22.47 9.43 -7.63
N LYS A 177 -21.96 8.86 -8.72
CA LYS A 177 -22.73 8.49 -9.90
C LYS A 177 -23.70 7.34 -9.61
N LEU A 178 -23.30 6.37 -8.80
CA LEU A 178 -24.21 5.30 -8.35
C LEU A 178 -25.40 5.85 -7.58
N LYS A 179 -25.18 6.83 -6.70
CA LYS A 179 -26.25 7.52 -5.96
C LYS A 179 -27.18 8.32 -6.88
N GLU A 180 -26.64 9.02 -7.88
CA GLU A 180 -27.42 9.73 -8.89
C GLU A 180 -28.32 8.79 -9.71
N LEU A 181 -27.85 7.57 -9.97
CA LEU A 181 -28.63 6.52 -10.63
C LEU A 181 -29.66 5.85 -9.71
N GLY A 182 -29.77 6.31 -8.46
CA GLY A 182 -30.76 5.82 -7.50
C GLY A 182 -30.30 4.63 -6.67
N ALA A 183 -29.01 4.28 -6.67
CA ALA A 183 -28.47 3.22 -5.81
C ALA A 183 -28.61 3.59 -4.34
N GLN A 184 -29.13 2.66 -3.54
CA GLN A 184 -29.38 2.80 -2.10
C GLN A 184 -28.87 1.59 -1.32
N GLY A 185 -28.73 1.72 0.00
CA GLY A 185 -28.32 0.62 0.86
C GLY A 185 -26.97 0.03 0.43
N ILE A 186 -26.05 0.89 0.02
CA ILE A 186 -24.73 0.45 -0.49
C ILE A 186 -23.91 -0.05 0.67
N LEU A 187 -23.54 -1.33 0.63
CA LEU A 187 -22.64 -1.97 1.59
C LEU A 187 -21.31 -2.29 0.91
N VAL A 188 -20.21 -2.03 1.63
CA VAL A 188 -18.85 -2.27 1.18
C VAL A 188 -18.19 -3.19 2.17
N VAL A 189 -17.89 -4.42 1.75
CA VAL A 189 -17.33 -5.47 2.60
C VAL A 189 -15.92 -5.79 2.13
N PRO A 190 -14.92 -5.84 3.02
CA PRO A 190 -13.58 -6.23 2.64
C PRO A 190 -13.55 -7.69 2.16
N VAL A 191 -12.75 -7.97 1.15
CA VAL A 191 -12.49 -9.34 0.65
C VAL A 191 -11.17 -9.82 1.27
N GLU A 192 -11.22 -10.92 2.02
CA GLU A 192 -10.02 -11.47 2.66
C GLU A 192 -9.19 -12.34 1.71
N LYS A 193 -9.85 -13.06 0.81
CA LYS A 193 -9.22 -13.99 -0.13
C LYS A 193 -10.02 -14.01 -1.43
N MET A 194 -9.32 -14.04 -2.54
CA MET A 194 -9.92 -14.17 -3.87
C MET A 194 -9.12 -15.15 -4.71
N ILE A 195 -9.81 -16.09 -5.33
CA ILE A 195 -9.23 -17.06 -6.26
C ILE A 195 -9.73 -16.69 -7.65
N LEU A 196 -8.81 -16.44 -8.57
CA LEU A 196 -9.07 -16.04 -9.95
C LEU A 196 -9.03 -17.25 -10.89
#